data_65b95f9e98f35b73c36d22a92a78710d
#
_entry.id   65b95f9e98f35b73c36d22a92a78710d
#
_cell.length_a   1.000
_cell.length_b   1.000
_cell.length_c   1.000
_cell.angle_alpha   90.00
_cell.angle_beta   90.00
_cell.angle_gamma   90.00
#
_symmetry.space_group_name_H-M   'P 1'
#
loop_
_entity.id
_entity.type
_entity.pdbx_description
1 polymer ?
#
loop_
_entity_poly.entity_id
_entity_poly.type
_entity_poly.pdbx_seq_one_letter_code
_entity_poly.pdbx_strand_id
1 'polypeptide(L)'
;RYLAATAALCVFWLSIRTVKFFFAAIRYLWYGYYVPILFIPLLCVLVALSLGRPENYRLPKWTNLLYLPTALLLLQVLTNDLHQLVFVFPTDAAAWLDTDHGYGVGNFIVMGWIALGMVTAIITMLLKCRIPHTKITLGLPFVPVVLAALYSVLYISRIPWIELLAGDMTVVQCLLLAAGIESCIRCGLIQSNTGYRALFEASTIRAEITDEARQAVYAFIPNIIIRKTKPIGHYGRLRKAYLEMHR
;
A
#
# COMPACT_ATOMS: atom_id res chain seq x y z
N ARG A 1 0.47 7.97 -5.92
CA ARG A 1 -0.68 7.39 -6.65
C ARG A 1 -1.12 6.06 -6.04
N TYR A 2 -0.24 5.04 -5.96
CA TYR A 2 -0.60 3.69 -5.48
C TYR A 2 -1.07 3.69 -4.02
N LEU A 3 -0.43 4.45 -3.11
CA LEU A 3 -0.89 4.59 -1.72
C LEU A 3 -2.29 5.23 -1.64
N ALA A 4 -2.57 6.24 -2.44
CA ALA A 4 -3.90 6.83 -2.52
C ALA A 4 -4.95 5.83 -3.03
N ALA A 5 -4.59 5.00 -4.03
CA ALA A 5 -5.46 3.93 -4.51
C ALA A 5 -5.69 2.86 -3.42
N THR A 6 -4.66 2.50 -2.65
CA THR A 6 -4.80 1.58 -1.50
C THR A 6 -5.76 2.16 -0.46
N ALA A 7 -5.61 3.43 -0.10
CA ALA A 7 -6.52 4.10 0.84
C ALA A 7 -7.97 4.13 0.31
N ALA A 8 -8.15 4.44 -0.98
CA ALA A 8 -9.47 4.42 -1.61
C ALA A 8 -10.11 3.02 -1.58
N LEU A 9 -9.32 1.95 -1.79
CA LEU A 9 -9.81 0.58 -1.67
C LEU A 9 -10.19 0.20 -0.23
N CYS A 10 -9.48 0.70 0.78
CA CYS A 10 -9.87 0.52 2.18
C CYS A 10 -11.22 1.21 2.48
N VAL A 11 -11.39 2.46 2.01
CA VAL A 11 -12.66 3.17 2.14
C VAL A 11 -13.79 2.42 1.43
N PHE A 12 -13.53 1.94 0.21
CA PHE A 12 -14.50 1.13 -0.54
C PHE A 12 -14.87 -0.14 0.23
N TRP A 13 -13.89 -0.85 0.81
CA TRP A 13 -14.13 -2.06 1.59
C TRP A 13 -15.02 -1.78 2.81
N LEU A 14 -14.69 -0.75 3.59
CA LEU A 14 -15.48 -0.31 4.74
C LEU A 14 -16.90 0.11 4.31
N SER A 15 -17.03 0.79 3.16
CA SER A 15 -18.33 1.20 2.62
C SER A 15 -19.20 0.01 2.25
N ILE A 16 -18.66 -0.99 1.53
CA ILE A 16 -19.40 -2.22 1.22
C ILE A 16 -19.79 -2.95 2.51
N ARG A 17 -18.90 -3.00 3.50
CA ARG A 17 -19.20 -3.60 4.80
C ARG A 17 -20.37 -2.91 5.49
N THR A 18 -20.38 -1.57 5.49
CA THR A 18 -21.47 -0.78 6.06
C THR A 18 -22.79 -1.05 5.31
N VAL A 19 -22.76 -1.04 3.98
CA VAL A 19 -23.94 -1.35 3.16
C VAL A 19 -24.45 -2.76 3.44
N LYS A 20 -23.55 -3.74 3.54
CA LYS A 20 -23.93 -5.14 3.87
C LYS A 20 -24.60 -5.25 5.24
N PHE A 21 -24.28 -4.39 6.21
CA PHE A 21 -24.95 -4.39 7.49
C PHE A 21 -26.46 -4.11 7.37
N PHE A 22 -26.85 -3.23 6.43
CA PHE A 22 -28.26 -2.92 6.15
C PHE A 22 -28.93 -3.92 5.21
N PHE A 23 -28.16 -4.59 4.35
CA PHE A 23 -28.64 -5.49 3.29
C PHE A 23 -27.96 -6.87 3.43
N ALA A 24 -28.18 -7.56 4.55
CA ALA A 24 -27.49 -8.81 4.88
C ALA A 24 -27.67 -9.96 3.86
N ALA A 25 -28.76 -9.96 3.09
CA ALA A 25 -29.10 -11.05 2.16
C ALA A 25 -28.43 -10.96 0.78
N ILE A 26 -27.56 -9.99 0.51
CA ILE A 26 -26.97 -9.81 -0.82
C ILE A 26 -25.59 -10.45 -0.89
N ARG A 27 -25.51 -11.69 -1.40
CA ARG A 27 -24.28 -12.46 -1.64
C ARG A 27 -23.25 -11.69 -2.46
N TYR A 28 -23.68 -10.94 -3.49
CA TYR A 28 -22.78 -10.15 -4.34
C TYR A 28 -22.04 -9.04 -3.61
N LEU A 29 -22.62 -8.47 -2.55
CA LEU A 29 -21.90 -7.52 -1.68
C LEU A 29 -20.72 -8.18 -0.97
N TRP A 30 -20.88 -9.43 -0.57
CA TRP A 30 -19.80 -10.20 0.04
C TRP A 30 -18.70 -10.55 -0.99
N TYR A 31 -19.06 -10.95 -2.20
CA TYR A 31 -18.08 -11.11 -3.29
C TYR A 31 -17.34 -9.82 -3.60
N GLY A 32 -18.01 -8.66 -3.46
CA GLY A 32 -17.39 -7.34 -3.58
C GLY A 32 -16.23 -7.08 -2.64
N TYR A 33 -16.12 -7.78 -1.49
CA TYR A 33 -14.98 -7.69 -0.59
C TYR A 33 -13.69 -8.17 -1.23
N TYR A 34 -13.77 -9.06 -2.21
CA TYR A 34 -12.59 -9.59 -2.89
C TYR A 34 -11.93 -8.59 -3.83
N VAL A 35 -12.62 -7.50 -4.19
CA VAL A 35 -12.01 -6.39 -4.93
C VAL A 35 -10.85 -5.79 -4.11
N PRO A 36 -11.06 -5.21 -2.92
CA PRO A 36 -9.95 -4.71 -2.11
C PRO A 36 -8.99 -5.81 -1.66
N ILE A 37 -9.49 -6.99 -1.28
CA ILE A 37 -8.66 -8.11 -0.79
C ILE A 37 -7.60 -8.53 -1.84
N LEU A 38 -7.94 -8.57 -3.12
CA LEU A 38 -7.02 -8.94 -4.20
C LEU A 38 -6.16 -7.77 -4.69
N PHE A 39 -6.72 -6.56 -4.78
CA PHE A 39 -6.00 -5.42 -5.35
C PHE A 39 -5.07 -4.72 -4.34
N ILE A 40 -5.35 -4.76 -3.03
CA ILE A 40 -4.47 -4.15 -2.03
C ILE A 40 -3.07 -4.79 -2.03
N PRO A 41 -2.89 -6.13 -1.98
CA PRO A 41 -1.57 -6.76 -2.08
C PRO A 41 -0.85 -6.41 -3.38
N LEU A 42 -1.55 -6.38 -4.51
CA LEU A 42 -1.01 -5.94 -5.79
C LEU A 42 -0.49 -4.49 -5.71
N LEU A 43 -1.28 -3.57 -5.15
CA LEU A 43 -0.85 -2.18 -4.99
C LEU A 43 0.34 -2.05 -4.03
N CYS A 44 0.41 -2.87 -2.97
CA CYS A 44 1.57 -2.93 -2.10
C CYS A 44 2.85 -3.34 -2.86
N VAL A 45 2.76 -4.31 -3.78
CA VAL A 45 3.88 -4.68 -4.68
C VAL A 45 4.28 -3.50 -5.56
N LEU A 46 3.31 -2.80 -6.17
CA LEU A 46 3.59 -1.64 -7.03
C LEU A 46 4.20 -0.47 -6.23
N VAL A 47 3.76 -0.24 -4.99
CA VAL A 47 4.39 0.71 -4.06
C VAL A 47 5.84 0.29 -3.81
N ALA A 48 6.09 -0.96 -3.46
CA ALA A 48 7.43 -1.48 -3.21
C ALA A 48 8.35 -1.33 -4.42
N LEU A 49 7.84 -1.59 -5.64
CA LEU A 49 8.58 -1.40 -6.89
C LEU A 49 8.86 0.06 -7.21
N SER A 50 8.03 0.99 -6.75
CA SER A 50 8.22 2.43 -6.96
C SER A 50 9.13 3.11 -5.94
N LEU A 51 9.48 2.44 -4.82
CA LEU A 51 10.33 3.02 -3.77
C LEU A 51 11.73 3.37 -4.28
N GLY A 52 12.24 4.51 -3.82
CA GLY A 52 13.56 5.03 -4.23
C GLY A 52 13.62 5.55 -5.67
N ARG A 53 12.48 5.80 -6.29
CA ARG A 53 12.40 6.39 -7.64
C ARG A 53 11.80 7.80 -7.57
N PRO A 54 12.14 8.70 -8.51
CA PRO A 54 11.57 10.05 -8.59
C PRO A 54 10.03 10.00 -8.73
N GLU A 55 9.35 11.08 -8.30
CA GLU A 55 7.87 11.16 -8.33
C GLU A 55 7.25 10.93 -9.72
N ASN A 56 7.97 11.31 -10.78
CA ASN A 56 7.53 11.15 -12.17
C ASN A 56 7.89 9.79 -12.78
N TYR A 57 8.52 8.89 -12.00
CA TYR A 57 8.87 7.58 -12.48
C TYR A 57 7.63 6.75 -12.81
N ARG A 58 7.60 6.21 -14.02
CA ARG A 58 6.59 5.25 -14.45
C ARG A 58 7.15 3.84 -14.37
N LEU A 59 6.44 2.97 -13.70
CA LEU A 59 6.82 1.57 -13.65
C LEU A 59 6.89 0.97 -15.07
N PRO A 60 7.77 -0.01 -15.30
CA PRO A 60 7.88 -0.70 -16.58
C PRO A 60 6.52 -1.32 -16.98
N LYS A 61 6.25 -1.39 -18.28
CA LYS A 61 4.96 -1.91 -18.79
C LYS A 61 4.67 -3.36 -18.37
N TRP A 62 5.70 -4.16 -18.10
CA TRP A 62 5.51 -5.54 -17.64
C TRP A 62 4.79 -5.63 -16.29
N THR A 63 4.87 -4.60 -15.42
CA THR A 63 4.13 -4.59 -14.15
C THR A 63 2.62 -4.61 -14.34
N ASN A 64 2.15 -4.17 -15.50
CA ASN A 64 0.73 -4.26 -15.85
C ASN A 64 0.27 -5.71 -16.01
N LEU A 65 1.19 -6.65 -16.29
CA LEU A 65 0.86 -8.07 -16.37
C LEU A 65 0.36 -8.63 -15.04
N LEU A 66 0.74 -8.03 -13.90
CA LEU A 66 0.28 -8.43 -12.58
C LEU A 66 -1.22 -8.19 -12.37
N TYR A 67 -1.82 -7.26 -13.10
CA TYR A 67 -3.26 -7.03 -13.05
C TYR A 67 -4.06 -8.19 -13.66
N LEU A 68 -3.48 -8.93 -14.62
CA LEU A 68 -4.17 -10.01 -15.32
C LEU A 68 -4.56 -11.17 -14.39
N PRO A 69 -3.62 -11.81 -13.64
CA PRO A 69 -3.99 -12.88 -12.72
C PRO A 69 -4.91 -12.37 -11.59
N THR A 70 -4.69 -11.15 -11.10
CA THR A 70 -5.55 -10.54 -10.08
C THR A 70 -7.00 -10.37 -10.59
N ALA A 71 -7.17 -9.89 -11.82
CA ALA A 71 -8.49 -9.73 -12.43
C ALA A 71 -9.16 -11.08 -12.72
N LEU A 72 -8.39 -12.09 -13.16
CA LEU A 72 -8.92 -13.45 -13.38
C LEU A 72 -9.40 -14.09 -12.08
N LEU A 73 -8.64 -13.95 -10.99
CA LEU A 73 -9.05 -14.44 -9.67
C LEU A 73 -10.28 -13.70 -9.16
N LEU A 74 -10.35 -12.37 -9.36
CA LEU A 74 -11.56 -11.63 -9.02
C LEU A 74 -12.76 -12.11 -9.83
N LEU A 75 -12.60 -12.30 -11.14
CA LEU A 75 -13.67 -12.82 -11.99
C LEU A 75 -14.14 -14.20 -11.49
N GLN A 76 -13.19 -15.09 -11.12
CA GLN A 76 -13.50 -16.39 -10.56
C GLN A 76 -14.34 -16.28 -9.26
N VAL A 77 -14.06 -15.31 -8.40
CA VAL A 77 -14.86 -15.06 -7.19
C VAL A 77 -16.25 -14.52 -7.55
N LEU A 78 -16.33 -13.55 -8.45
CA LEU A 78 -17.60 -12.94 -8.84
C LEU A 78 -18.54 -13.90 -9.59
N THR A 79 -17.99 -14.88 -10.29
CA THR A 79 -18.74 -15.92 -11.01
C THR A 79 -18.89 -17.21 -10.21
N ASN A 80 -18.58 -17.20 -8.91
CA ASN A 80 -18.58 -18.40 -8.08
C ASN A 80 -19.92 -19.16 -8.09
N ASP A 81 -21.02 -18.46 -8.21
CA ASP A 81 -22.36 -19.08 -8.26
C ASP A 81 -22.54 -20.04 -9.46
N LEU A 82 -21.73 -19.91 -10.52
CA LEU A 82 -21.78 -20.79 -11.70
C LEU A 82 -21.00 -22.09 -11.52
N HIS A 83 -19.94 -22.08 -10.71
CA HIS A 83 -18.98 -23.19 -10.66
C HIS A 83 -18.60 -23.65 -9.25
N GLN A 84 -18.91 -22.87 -8.21
CA GLN A 84 -18.65 -23.16 -6.79
C GLN A 84 -17.19 -23.59 -6.49
N LEU A 85 -16.22 -23.09 -7.26
CA LEU A 85 -14.80 -23.43 -7.08
C LEU A 85 -14.15 -22.71 -5.89
N VAL A 86 -14.61 -21.49 -5.58
CA VAL A 86 -14.06 -20.68 -4.48
C VAL A 86 -14.80 -20.95 -3.19
N PHE A 87 -16.14 -20.90 -3.25
CA PHE A 87 -17.05 -21.17 -2.14
C PHE A 87 -18.06 -22.22 -2.56
N VAL A 88 -18.21 -23.21 -1.70
CA VAL A 88 -19.19 -24.29 -1.88
C VAL A 88 -20.35 -24.05 -0.93
N PHE A 89 -21.55 -23.91 -1.49
CA PHE A 89 -22.77 -23.71 -0.71
C PHE A 89 -23.57 -25.00 -0.63
N PRO A 90 -24.21 -25.29 0.53
CA PRO A 90 -25.12 -26.42 0.65
C PRO A 90 -26.30 -26.25 -0.31
N THR A 91 -26.74 -27.34 -0.92
CA THR A 91 -27.84 -27.35 -1.92
C THR A 91 -29.20 -26.95 -1.32
N ASP A 92 -29.38 -27.12 -0.01
CA ASP A 92 -30.66 -26.92 0.69
C ASP A 92 -30.81 -25.54 1.35
N ALA A 93 -29.84 -24.63 1.18
CA ALA A 93 -29.88 -23.32 1.79
C ALA A 93 -30.89 -22.40 1.06
N ALA A 94 -32.16 -22.47 1.47
CA ALA A 94 -33.21 -21.56 1.02
C ALA A 94 -32.93 -20.09 1.42
N ALA A 95 -32.12 -19.88 2.47
CA ALA A 95 -31.62 -18.58 2.88
C ALA A 95 -30.09 -18.66 2.98
N TRP A 96 -29.41 -17.84 2.17
CA TRP A 96 -27.96 -17.78 2.20
C TRP A 96 -27.49 -17.03 3.45
N LEU A 97 -26.82 -17.75 4.35
CA LEU A 97 -26.15 -17.18 5.53
C LEU A 97 -24.64 -17.22 5.28
N ASP A 98 -23.93 -16.14 5.67
CA ASP A 98 -22.46 -16.05 5.57
C ASP A 98 -21.72 -17.23 6.23
N THR A 99 -22.38 -17.90 7.17
CA THR A 99 -21.81 -18.98 7.98
C THR A 99 -21.82 -20.32 7.31
N ASP A 100 -22.65 -20.53 6.27
CA ASP A 100 -22.95 -21.87 5.75
C ASP A 100 -22.26 -22.17 4.41
N HIS A 101 -21.04 -21.67 4.23
CA HIS A 101 -20.22 -22.01 3.08
C HIS A 101 -18.98 -22.82 3.44
N GLY A 102 -18.60 -23.72 2.56
CA GLY A 102 -17.29 -24.38 2.55
C GLY A 102 -16.30 -23.66 1.65
N TYR A 103 -15.03 -23.95 1.79
CA TYR A 103 -13.96 -23.42 0.95
C TYR A 103 -13.57 -24.41 -0.13
N GLY A 104 -13.67 -24.01 -1.40
CA GLY A 104 -13.21 -24.80 -2.54
C GLY A 104 -11.74 -24.56 -2.85
N VAL A 105 -11.22 -25.31 -3.84
CA VAL A 105 -9.81 -25.21 -4.28
C VAL A 105 -9.46 -23.80 -4.75
N GLY A 106 -10.39 -23.11 -5.41
CA GLY A 106 -10.19 -21.73 -5.88
C GLY A 106 -9.89 -20.75 -4.74
N ASN A 107 -10.46 -20.96 -3.55
CA ASN A 107 -10.17 -20.12 -2.39
C ASN A 107 -8.69 -20.21 -1.97
N PHE A 108 -8.11 -21.42 -1.98
CA PHE A 108 -6.69 -21.59 -1.65
C PHE A 108 -5.78 -20.90 -2.67
N ILE A 109 -6.16 -20.88 -3.95
CA ILE A 109 -5.42 -20.15 -5.00
C ILE A 109 -5.50 -18.64 -4.74
N VAL A 110 -6.67 -18.11 -4.42
CA VAL A 110 -6.88 -16.70 -4.05
C VAL A 110 -6.03 -16.32 -2.85
N MET A 111 -6.08 -17.11 -1.76
CA MET A 111 -5.29 -16.86 -0.55
C MET A 111 -3.79 -16.96 -0.82
N GLY A 112 -3.36 -17.93 -1.63
CA GLY A 112 -1.97 -18.07 -2.07
C GLY A 112 -1.49 -16.85 -2.84
N TRP A 113 -2.30 -16.29 -3.74
CA TRP A 113 -1.98 -15.07 -4.48
C TRP A 113 -1.82 -13.85 -3.56
N ILE A 114 -2.73 -13.68 -2.60
CA ILE A 114 -2.67 -12.61 -1.59
C ILE A 114 -1.38 -12.72 -0.77
N ALA A 115 -1.09 -13.91 -0.25
CA ALA A 115 0.13 -14.16 0.54
C ALA A 115 1.39 -13.90 -0.28
N LEU A 116 1.45 -14.39 -1.53
CA LEU A 116 2.57 -14.15 -2.45
C LEU A 116 2.78 -12.65 -2.71
N GLY A 117 1.70 -11.89 -2.94
CA GLY A 117 1.74 -10.45 -3.13
C GLY A 117 2.30 -9.72 -1.91
N MET A 118 1.81 -10.04 -0.71
CA MET A 118 2.27 -9.42 0.52
C MET A 118 3.74 -9.73 0.82
N VAL A 119 4.15 -10.99 0.69
CA VAL A 119 5.54 -11.42 0.88
C VAL A 119 6.46 -10.74 -0.14
N THR A 120 6.06 -10.70 -1.42
CA THR A 120 6.82 -10.02 -2.47
C THR A 120 6.98 -8.53 -2.20
N ALA A 121 5.91 -7.85 -1.75
CA ALA A 121 5.96 -6.45 -1.39
C ALA A 121 6.98 -6.19 -0.27
N ILE A 122 6.93 -6.98 0.82
CA ILE A 122 7.82 -6.84 1.98
C ILE A 122 9.27 -7.11 1.57
N ILE A 123 9.54 -8.22 0.89
CA ILE A 123 10.91 -8.56 0.44
C ILE A 123 11.46 -7.45 -0.46
N THR A 124 10.65 -6.95 -1.40
CA THR A 124 11.07 -5.87 -2.29
C THR A 124 11.35 -4.58 -1.53
N MET A 125 10.55 -4.23 -0.54
CA MET A 125 10.79 -3.07 0.33
C MET A 125 12.10 -3.21 1.11
N LEU A 126 12.34 -4.39 1.70
CA LEU A 126 13.58 -4.67 2.45
C LEU A 126 14.83 -4.61 1.57
N LEU A 127 14.78 -5.20 0.38
CA LEU A 127 15.90 -5.18 -0.57
C LEU A 127 16.23 -3.77 -1.06
N LYS A 128 15.23 -2.89 -1.14
CA LYS A 128 15.41 -1.49 -1.54
C LYS A 128 15.78 -0.56 -0.40
N CYS A 129 15.68 -1.01 0.86
CA CYS A 129 16.03 -0.21 2.02
C CYS A 129 17.55 -0.01 2.08
N ARG A 130 17.99 1.23 1.91
CA ARG A 130 19.43 1.62 1.96
C ARG A 130 19.87 2.27 3.26
N ILE A 131 19.03 2.24 4.32
CA ILE A 131 19.33 2.93 5.58
C ILE A 131 20.19 2.03 6.49
N PRO A 132 21.48 2.36 6.74
CA PRO A 132 22.44 1.44 7.37
C PRO A 132 22.25 1.25 8.88
N HIS A 133 21.49 2.11 9.58
CA HIS A 133 21.46 2.15 11.05
C HIS A 133 20.18 1.61 11.73
N THR A 134 19.23 1.05 11.00
CA THR A 134 17.89 0.71 11.54
C THR A 134 17.56 -0.78 11.51
N LYS A 135 18.53 -1.68 11.74
CA LYS A 135 18.29 -3.14 11.66
C LYS A 135 17.16 -3.63 12.58
N ILE A 136 17.02 -3.07 13.78
CA ILE A 136 15.95 -3.45 14.72
C ILE A 136 14.60 -2.88 14.28
N THR A 137 14.58 -1.65 13.76
CA THR A 137 13.37 -0.96 13.33
C THR A 137 12.79 -1.58 12.03
N LEU A 138 13.61 -2.24 11.22
CA LEU A 138 13.19 -2.97 10.01
C LEU A 138 12.22 -4.13 10.31
N GLY A 139 12.20 -4.64 11.53
CA GLY A 139 11.22 -5.65 11.97
C GLY A 139 9.81 -5.10 12.19
N LEU A 140 9.66 -3.77 12.40
CA LEU A 140 8.38 -3.17 12.76
C LEU A 140 7.27 -3.38 11.73
N PRO A 141 7.48 -3.26 10.39
CA PRO A 141 6.46 -3.51 9.39
C PRO A 141 5.95 -4.96 9.32
N PHE A 142 6.74 -5.93 9.80
CA PHE A 142 6.32 -7.32 9.83
C PHE A 142 5.25 -7.60 10.89
N VAL A 143 5.27 -6.86 12.00
CA VAL A 143 4.33 -7.06 13.11
C VAL A 143 2.86 -6.95 12.66
N PRO A 144 2.41 -5.87 12.00
CA PRO A 144 1.04 -5.79 11.51
C PRO A 144 0.69 -6.87 10.49
N VAL A 145 1.63 -7.28 9.65
CA VAL A 145 1.40 -8.32 8.64
C VAL A 145 1.21 -9.69 9.27
N VAL A 146 2.06 -10.04 10.26
CA VAL A 146 1.94 -11.28 11.02
C VAL A 146 0.63 -11.29 11.82
N LEU A 147 0.29 -10.17 12.47
CA LEU A 147 -0.97 -10.02 13.19
C LEU A 147 -2.18 -10.17 12.25
N ALA A 148 -2.13 -9.59 11.05
CA ALA A 148 -3.19 -9.71 10.05
C ALA A 148 -3.38 -11.16 9.59
N ALA A 149 -2.28 -11.88 9.32
CA ALA A 149 -2.32 -13.28 8.94
C ALA A 149 -2.85 -14.16 10.08
N LEU A 150 -2.34 -13.96 11.30
CA LEU A 150 -2.79 -14.68 12.48
C LEU A 150 -4.27 -14.45 12.75
N TYR A 151 -4.70 -13.19 12.73
CA TYR A 151 -6.10 -12.84 12.91
C TYR A 151 -7.00 -13.46 11.85
N SER A 152 -6.58 -13.49 10.56
CA SER A 152 -7.33 -14.16 9.50
C SER A 152 -7.52 -15.66 9.76
N VAL A 153 -6.45 -16.34 10.17
CA VAL A 153 -6.51 -17.79 10.47
C VAL A 153 -7.45 -18.05 11.64
N LEU A 154 -7.31 -17.28 12.72
CA LEU A 154 -8.14 -17.44 13.92
C LEU A 154 -9.62 -17.13 13.63
N TYR A 155 -9.89 -16.10 12.83
CA TYR A 155 -11.26 -15.73 12.43
C TYR A 155 -11.91 -16.81 11.55
N ILE A 156 -11.18 -17.34 10.56
CA ILE A 156 -11.65 -18.44 9.69
C ILE A 156 -11.88 -19.73 10.49
N SER A 157 -11.09 -19.95 11.53
CA SER A 157 -11.25 -21.10 12.44
C SER A 157 -12.48 -20.99 13.35
N ARG A 158 -13.26 -19.90 13.26
CA ARG A 158 -14.51 -19.66 14.00
C ARG A 158 -14.37 -19.86 15.51
N ILE A 159 -13.28 -19.33 16.10
CA ILE A 159 -13.05 -19.43 17.53
C ILE A 159 -13.98 -18.41 18.23
N PRO A 160 -14.93 -18.86 19.10
CA PRO A 160 -16.03 -18.01 19.58
C PRO A 160 -15.59 -16.73 20.32
N TRP A 161 -14.49 -16.78 21.09
CA TRP A 161 -14.00 -15.64 21.83
C TRP A 161 -13.36 -14.57 20.92
N ILE A 162 -12.92 -14.93 19.72
CA ILE A 162 -12.34 -13.97 18.73
C ILE A 162 -13.45 -13.16 18.08
N GLU A 163 -14.57 -13.80 17.72
CA GLU A 163 -15.72 -13.08 17.19
C GLU A 163 -16.26 -12.06 18.21
N LEU A 164 -16.19 -12.37 19.50
CA LEU A 164 -16.65 -11.51 20.58
C LEU A 164 -15.68 -10.33 20.88
N LEU A 165 -14.36 -10.58 20.87
CA LEU A 165 -13.36 -9.62 21.35
C LEU A 165 -12.74 -8.77 20.22
N ALA A 166 -12.56 -9.34 19.04
CA ALA A 166 -11.75 -8.72 18.01
C ALA A 166 -12.56 -7.92 16.96
N GLY A 167 -13.88 -7.97 17.03
CA GLY A 167 -14.74 -7.21 16.13
C GLY A 167 -14.74 -7.71 14.69
N ASP A 168 -15.09 -6.82 13.77
CA ASP A 168 -15.25 -7.14 12.36
C ASP A 168 -13.91 -7.32 11.65
N MET A 169 -13.78 -8.43 10.90
CA MET A 169 -12.56 -8.76 10.15
C MET A 169 -12.12 -7.63 9.21
N THR A 170 -13.06 -6.97 8.54
CA THR A 170 -12.76 -5.87 7.59
C THR A 170 -12.10 -4.70 8.29
N VAL A 171 -12.64 -4.30 9.45
CA VAL A 171 -12.13 -3.19 10.23
C VAL A 171 -10.72 -3.50 10.75
N VAL A 172 -10.53 -4.69 11.32
CA VAL A 172 -9.22 -5.11 11.85
C VAL A 172 -8.17 -5.17 10.73
N GLN A 173 -8.51 -5.74 9.57
CA GLN A 173 -7.59 -5.80 8.44
C GLN A 173 -7.22 -4.41 7.90
N CYS A 174 -8.17 -3.50 7.77
CA CYS A 174 -7.90 -2.11 7.37
C CYS A 174 -7.00 -1.38 8.39
N LEU A 175 -7.21 -1.57 9.69
CA LEU A 175 -6.37 -0.99 10.74
C LEU A 175 -4.94 -1.55 10.71
N LEU A 176 -4.80 -2.88 10.56
CA LEU A 176 -3.48 -3.53 10.48
C LEU A 176 -2.74 -3.12 9.20
N LEU A 177 -3.44 -2.95 8.07
CA LEU A 177 -2.84 -2.41 6.86
C LEU A 177 -2.35 -0.97 7.04
N ALA A 178 -3.17 -0.12 7.66
CA ALA A 178 -2.78 1.26 7.98
C ALA A 178 -1.57 1.30 8.93
N ALA A 179 -1.57 0.46 9.98
CA ALA A 179 -0.43 0.31 10.88
C ALA A 179 0.83 -0.19 10.16
N GLY A 180 0.69 -1.09 9.18
CA GLY A 180 1.78 -1.57 8.35
C GLY A 180 2.39 -0.47 7.48
N ILE A 181 1.55 0.33 6.82
CA ILE A 181 1.99 1.48 6.02
C ILE A 181 2.68 2.52 6.92
N GLU A 182 2.10 2.87 8.07
CA GLU A 182 2.68 3.79 9.03
C GLU A 182 4.03 3.27 9.55
N SER A 183 4.13 1.97 9.83
CA SER A 183 5.38 1.33 10.23
C SER A 183 6.45 1.44 9.14
N CYS A 184 6.08 1.25 7.88
CA CYS A 184 6.97 1.43 6.74
C CYS A 184 7.46 2.88 6.60
N ILE A 185 6.61 3.86 6.89
CA ILE A 185 6.96 5.29 6.90
C ILE A 185 7.95 5.57 8.05
N ARG A 186 7.66 5.11 9.27
CA ARG A 186 8.51 5.33 10.45
C ARG A 186 9.87 4.66 10.32
N CYS A 187 9.95 3.51 9.69
CA CYS A 187 11.21 2.83 9.41
C CYS A 187 12.00 3.44 8.24
N GLY A 188 11.46 4.46 7.56
CA GLY A 188 12.07 5.05 6.38
C GLY A 188 12.06 4.14 5.14
N LEU A 189 11.31 3.04 5.15
CA LEU A 189 11.07 2.21 3.98
C LEU A 189 10.27 2.96 2.92
N ILE A 190 9.28 3.73 3.38
CA ILE A 190 8.54 4.68 2.56
C ILE A 190 9.03 6.07 2.97
N GLN A 191 9.75 6.74 2.09
CA GLN A 191 10.21 8.10 2.35
C GLN A 191 9.01 9.04 2.30
N SER A 192 8.62 9.58 3.46
CA SER A 192 7.68 10.69 3.54
C SER A 192 8.46 12.00 3.49
N ASN A 193 8.58 12.56 2.30
CA ASN A 193 9.47 13.69 2.04
C ASN A 193 8.81 15.05 2.32
N THR A 194 7.84 15.11 3.22
CA THR A 194 7.12 16.36 3.51
C THR A 194 7.84 17.28 4.52
N GLY A 195 8.78 16.72 5.30
CA GLY A 195 9.45 17.50 6.37
C GLY A 195 10.69 18.27 5.92
N TYR A 196 11.36 17.88 4.83
CA TYR A 196 12.61 18.53 4.44
C TYR A 196 12.41 19.98 4.01
N ARG A 197 11.28 20.31 3.38
CA ARG A 197 10.97 21.67 2.92
C ARG A 197 10.90 22.65 4.10
N ALA A 198 10.14 22.32 5.13
CA ALA A 198 10.05 23.13 6.34
C ALA A 198 11.41 23.26 7.06
N LEU A 199 12.21 22.16 7.08
CA LEU A 199 13.55 22.18 7.64
C LEU A 199 14.48 23.11 6.87
N PHE A 200 14.45 23.09 5.54
CA PHE A 200 15.27 23.97 4.71
C PHE A 200 14.78 25.42 4.72
N GLU A 201 13.46 25.65 4.78
CA GLU A 201 12.88 26.99 4.92
C GLU A 201 13.24 27.64 6.25
N ALA A 202 13.41 26.85 7.33
CA ALA A 202 13.90 27.30 8.62
C ALA A 202 15.44 27.44 8.70
N SER A 203 16.17 26.89 7.75
CA SER A 203 17.63 26.94 7.67
C SER A 203 18.10 28.27 7.08
N THR A 204 19.15 28.83 7.67
CA THR A 204 19.86 29.99 7.09
C THR A 204 20.91 29.55 6.08
N ILE A 205 21.09 28.26 5.87
CA ILE A 205 22.12 27.68 5.00
C ILE A 205 21.50 27.43 3.62
N ARG A 206 22.20 27.82 2.59
CA ARG A 206 21.87 27.46 1.22
C ARG A 206 22.06 25.98 1.03
N ALA A 207 21.01 25.25 0.68
CA ALA A 207 21.05 23.81 0.50
C ALA A 207 20.36 23.39 -0.80
N GLU A 208 20.92 22.37 -1.43
CA GLU A 208 20.38 21.79 -2.64
C GLU A 208 20.34 20.26 -2.46
N ILE A 209 19.20 19.65 -2.76
CA ILE A 209 19.06 18.20 -2.79
C ILE A 209 19.11 17.77 -4.25
N THR A 210 20.08 16.94 -4.58
CA THR A 210 20.26 16.39 -5.93
C THR A 210 19.89 14.92 -5.94
N ASP A 211 19.39 14.43 -7.08
CA ASP A 211 19.19 13.00 -7.33
C ASP A 211 20.52 12.29 -7.70
N GLU A 212 20.45 10.96 -7.95
CA GLU A 212 21.62 10.17 -8.36
C GLU A 212 22.26 10.67 -9.69
N ALA A 213 21.48 11.35 -10.53
CA ALA A 213 21.94 11.97 -11.78
C ALA A 213 22.48 13.41 -11.56
N ARG A 214 22.65 13.83 -10.30
CA ARG A 214 23.05 15.19 -9.90
C ARG A 214 22.11 16.30 -10.42
N GLN A 215 20.86 15.98 -10.66
CA GLN A 215 19.84 16.96 -10.98
C GLN A 215 19.22 17.46 -9.68
N ALA A 216 19.05 18.79 -9.57
CA ALA A 216 18.43 19.39 -8.40
C ALA A 216 16.97 18.97 -8.30
N VAL A 217 16.65 18.22 -7.25
CA VAL A 217 15.26 17.85 -6.89
C VAL A 217 14.61 18.98 -6.11
N TYR A 218 15.40 19.65 -5.27
CA TYR A 218 14.98 20.78 -4.47
C TYR A 218 16.19 21.70 -4.19
N ALA A 219 16.02 22.98 -4.44
CA ALA A 219 17.03 23.98 -4.10
C ALA A 219 16.40 25.06 -3.20
N PHE A 220 16.97 25.27 -2.03
CA PHE A 220 16.59 26.33 -1.10
C PHE A 220 17.65 27.43 -1.09
N ILE A 221 17.22 28.63 -1.41
CA ILE A 221 18.05 29.86 -1.30
C ILE A 221 17.42 30.70 -0.19
N PRO A 222 18.07 30.87 0.98
CA PRO A 222 17.54 31.73 2.02
C PRO A 222 17.28 33.13 1.45
N ASN A 223 16.15 33.72 1.81
CA ASN A 223 15.78 35.07 1.48
C ASN A 223 16.73 36.09 2.19
N ILE A 224 18.01 36.04 1.90
CA ILE A 224 18.89 37.15 2.18
C ILE A 224 18.50 38.23 1.16
N ILE A 225 17.90 39.30 1.68
CA ILE A 225 17.46 40.51 1.02
C ILE A 225 18.30 40.80 -0.26
N ILE A 226 17.91 40.20 -1.38
CA ILE A 226 18.33 40.66 -2.69
C ILE A 226 17.25 41.63 -3.13
N ARG A 227 17.36 42.86 -2.64
CA ARG A 227 16.74 44.02 -3.31
C ARG A 227 17.20 43.97 -4.76
N LYS A 228 16.27 43.68 -5.65
CA LYS A 228 16.35 43.94 -7.10
C LYS A 228 17.50 43.26 -7.87
N THR A 229 17.33 42.04 -8.26
CA THR A 229 17.81 41.63 -9.58
C THR A 229 16.71 40.81 -10.28
N LYS A 230 16.54 41.12 -11.57
CA LYS A 230 15.56 40.53 -12.49
C LYS A 230 15.59 39.01 -12.45
N PRO A 231 14.48 38.31 -12.78
CA PRO A 231 14.45 36.86 -12.82
C PRO A 231 15.49 36.34 -13.80
N ILE A 232 16.52 35.70 -13.27
CA ILE A 232 17.56 35.07 -14.08
C ILE A 232 17.05 33.66 -14.42
N GLY A 233 16.57 33.53 -15.65
CA GLY A 233 16.37 32.20 -16.25
C GLY A 233 17.70 31.47 -16.38
N HIS A 234 17.65 30.19 -16.14
CA HIS A 234 18.66 29.17 -16.34
C HIS A 234 19.62 28.85 -15.18
N TYR A 235 19.46 27.65 -14.69
CA TYR A 235 20.32 26.92 -13.74
C TYR A 235 21.81 26.93 -14.07
N GLY A 236 22.19 27.12 -15.33
CA GLY A 236 23.58 27.21 -15.77
C GLY A 236 24.39 28.40 -15.21
N ARG A 237 23.75 29.49 -14.79
CA ARG A 237 24.46 30.67 -14.23
C ARG A 237 24.73 30.56 -12.72
N LEU A 238 23.96 29.76 -11.99
CA LEU A 238 24.19 29.50 -10.56
C LEU A 238 25.48 28.70 -10.32
N ARG A 239 25.81 27.80 -11.23
CA ARG A 239 27.08 27.02 -11.19
C ARG A 239 28.30 27.94 -11.38
N LYS A 240 28.21 28.98 -12.24
CA LYS A 240 29.30 29.92 -12.48
C LYS A 240 29.57 30.79 -11.27
N ALA A 241 28.53 31.32 -10.63
CA ALA A 241 28.62 32.11 -9.42
C ALA A 241 29.21 31.34 -8.24
N TYR A 242 28.92 30.02 -8.10
CA TYR A 242 29.49 29.17 -7.05
C TYR A 242 30.99 28.95 -7.24
N LEU A 243 31.46 28.79 -8.47
CA LEU A 243 32.89 28.59 -8.77
C LEU A 243 33.71 29.88 -8.65
N GLU A 244 33.11 31.04 -8.79
CA GLU A 244 33.78 32.35 -8.64
C GLU A 244 33.89 32.76 -7.16
N MET A 245 33.05 32.26 -6.24
CA MET A 245 33.13 32.58 -4.81
C MET A 245 34.15 31.71 -4.04
N HIS A 246 34.67 30.64 -4.65
CA HIS A 246 35.65 29.74 -4.03
C HIS A 246 37.04 29.81 -4.72
N ARG A 247 37.33 30.86 -5.48
CA ARG A 247 38.65 31.30 -5.86
C ARG A 247 39.06 32.51 -4.98
#